data_a09c91a34cf4ed3dc844310effa57149
#
_entry.id   a09c91a34cf4ed3dc844310effa57149
#
_cell.length_a   1.000
_cell.length_b   1.000
_cell.length_c   1.000
_cell.angle_alpha   90.00
_cell.angle_beta   90.00
_cell.angle_gamma   90.00
#
_symmetry.space_group_name_H-M   'P 1'
#
loop_
_entity.id
_entity.type
_entity.pdbx_description
1 polymer ?
#
loop_
_entity_poly.entity_id
_entity_poly.type
_entity_poly.pdbx_seq_one_letter_code
_entity_poly.pdbx_strand_id
1 'polypeptide(L)'
;MILMIRGHIRESFETKKLYELIKELHTAFPDLKIFIHTWNIFANNISHRTISANNKNVDNETIYDYFDDLKHLIENIIIDDDTKINLIGNIEGKIQHLGTPLIGWKNYIYGKHRAIEDIYNKNTDKNEVIVNLRFDVMNNSISFKKNQIIDFIKENNEMIFTKNIFLFNDENHYGIDNLYIGNINTMYKLLNKFFYELDEILIENKNIGAPEYLFYRVNNALFE
;
A
#
# COMPACT_ATOMS: atom_id res chain seq x y z
N MET A 1 8.52 6.15 -13.31
CA MET A 1 7.98 5.17 -12.33
C MET A 1 7.42 5.88 -11.11
N ILE A 2 6.27 5.44 -10.60
CA ILE A 2 5.63 6.01 -9.40
C ILE A 2 5.76 5.05 -8.23
N LEU A 3 6.15 5.56 -7.07
CA LEU A 3 6.12 4.86 -5.80
C LEU A 3 4.95 5.39 -4.97
N MET A 4 3.93 4.57 -4.78
CA MET A 4 2.78 4.84 -3.93
C MET A 4 3.03 4.29 -2.53
N ILE A 5 3.38 5.17 -1.59
CA ILE A 5 3.63 4.80 -0.18
C ILE A 5 2.37 5.09 0.63
N ARG A 6 1.95 4.12 1.44
CA ARG A 6 0.68 4.27 2.16
C ARG A 6 0.64 3.60 3.53
N GLY A 7 -0.34 4.01 4.35
CA GLY A 7 -0.65 3.46 5.67
C GLY A 7 -0.05 4.27 6.81
N HIS A 8 -0.18 3.78 8.02
CA HIS A 8 0.43 4.40 9.19
C HIS A 8 1.96 4.33 9.13
N ILE A 9 2.61 5.39 9.57
CA ILE A 9 4.08 5.48 9.65
C ILE A 9 4.64 4.48 10.66
N ARG A 10 3.98 4.35 11.81
CA ARG A 10 4.39 3.48 12.92
C ARG A 10 5.85 3.74 13.33
N GLU A 11 6.66 2.69 13.40
CA GLU A 11 8.10 2.73 13.77
C GLU A 11 9.01 3.00 12.55
N SER A 12 8.44 3.20 11.36
CA SER A 12 9.23 3.28 10.11
C SER A 12 10.17 4.48 10.11
N PHE A 13 9.80 5.57 10.78
CA PHE A 13 10.61 6.78 10.87
C PHE A 13 11.65 6.75 12.01
N GLU A 14 11.65 5.72 12.84
CA GLU A 14 12.68 5.51 13.86
C GLU A 14 13.99 4.98 13.26
N THR A 15 13.93 4.47 12.03
CA THR A 15 15.07 3.95 11.30
C THR A 15 15.17 4.57 9.92
N LYS A 16 16.35 4.57 9.32
CA LYS A 16 16.56 5.02 7.92
C LYS A 16 16.32 3.92 6.88
N LYS A 17 15.77 2.76 7.25
CA LYS A 17 15.63 1.62 6.33
C LYS A 17 14.77 1.92 5.10
N LEU A 18 13.61 2.58 5.29
CA LEU A 18 12.75 2.98 4.17
C LEU A 18 13.42 4.05 3.31
N TYR A 19 14.07 5.04 3.92
CA TYR A 19 14.86 6.05 3.22
C TYR A 19 15.95 5.42 2.35
N GLU A 20 16.73 4.48 2.91
CA GLU A 20 17.79 3.77 2.17
C GLU A 20 17.23 2.94 0.99
N LEU A 21 16.08 2.30 1.17
CA LEU A 21 15.38 1.60 0.09
C LEU A 21 15.02 2.57 -1.04
N ILE A 22 14.42 3.71 -0.71
CA ILE A 22 13.99 4.70 -1.70
C ILE A 22 15.19 5.34 -2.42
N LYS A 23 16.28 5.59 -1.71
CA LYS A 23 17.52 6.10 -2.29
C LYS A 23 18.10 5.16 -3.34
N GLU A 24 18.10 3.87 -3.07
CA GLU A 24 18.54 2.87 -4.05
C GLU A 24 17.57 2.74 -5.23
N LEU A 25 16.26 2.81 -4.97
CA LEU A 25 15.26 2.84 -6.04
C LEU A 25 15.41 4.07 -6.93
N HIS A 26 15.67 5.25 -6.35
CA HIS A 26 15.93 6.46 -7.14
C HIS A 26 17.22 6.36 -7.97
N THR A 27 18.26 5.70 -7.44
CA THR A 27 19.48 5.42 -8.21
C THR A 27 19.20 4.50 -9.42
N ALA A 28 18.32 3.50 -9.24
CA ALA A 28 17.94 2.60 -10.31
C ALA A 28 16.92 3.20 -11.30
N PHE A 29 16.10 4.11 -10.83
CA PHE A 29 15.01 4.77 -11.57
C PHE A 29 15.06 6.29 -11.34
N PRO A 30 15.89 7.03 -12.10
CA PRO A 30 16.09 8.47 -11.87
C PRO A 30 14.84 9.33 -11.94
N ASP A 31 13.83 8.91 -12.73
CA ASP A 31 12.53 9.59 -12.86
C ASP A 31 11.50 9.11 -11.82
N LEU A 32 11.96 8.59 -10.68
CA LEU A 32 11.10 8.14 -9.58
C LEU A 32 10.29 9.31 -9.02
N LYS A 33 8.97 9.12 -8.90
CA LYS A 33 8.03 10.04 -8.26
C LYS A 33 7.40 9.34 -7.07
N ILE A 34 7.14 10.07 -5.99
CA ILE A 34 6.55 9.52 -4.77
C ILE A 34 5.20 10.18 -4.50
N PHE A 35 4.18 9.35 -4.32
CA PHE A 35 2.87 9.75 -3.83
C PHE A 35 2.63 9.08 -2.48
N ILE A 36 2.18 9.84 -1.51
CA ILE A 36 2.02 9.38 -0.14
C ILE A 36 0.57 9.54 0.31
N HIS A 37 0.03 8.46 0.89
CA HIS A 37 -1.16 8.54 1.74
C HIS A 37 -0.83 8.05 3.14
N THR A 38 -1.14 8.85 4.15
CA THR A 38 -0.98 8.46 5.55
C THR A 38 -2.10 9.01 6.43
N TRP A 39 -2.05 8.70 7.68
CA TRP A 39 -2.99 9.14 8.69
C TRP A 39 -2.40 10.27 9.53
N ASN A 40 -3.24 11.11 10.12
CA ASN A 40 -2.84 12.23 10.95
C ASN A 40 -2.15 11.82 12.27
N ILE A 41 -2.05 10.52 12.55
CA ILE A 41 -1.31 9.97 13.69
C ILE A 41 -0.35 8.85 13.22
N PHE A 42 0.71 8.61 13.99
CA PHE A 42 1.72 7.60 13.65
C PHE A 42 1.16 6.17 13.64
N ALA A 43 0.29 5.82 14.59
CA ALA A 43 -0.38 4.52 14.63
C ALA A 43 -1.67 4.58 15.44
N ASN A 44 -2.71 3.92 14.95
CA ASN A 44 -3.87 3.58 15.77
C ASN A 44 -3.73 2.15 16.33
N ASN A 45 -4.64 1.76 17.21
CA ASN A 45 -4.69 0.41 17.80
C ASN A 45 -5.64 -0.55 17.04
N ILE A 46 -6.14 -0.14 15.87
CA ILE A 46 -7.07 -0.95 15.06
C ILE A 46 -6.26 -1.92 14.20
N SER A 47 -5.89 -3.06 14.77
CA SER A 47 -5.13 -4.10 14.08
C SER A 47 -5.43 -5.47 14.68
N HIS A 48 -5.18 -6.57 13.92
CA HIS A 48 -5.14 -7.92 14.47
C HIS A 48 -3.89 -8.14 15.33
N ARG A 49 -2.87 -7.31 15.19
CA ARG A 49 -1.68 -7.31 16.01
C ARG A 49 -1.92 -6.39 17.21
N THR A 50 -1.36 -6.76 18.37
CA THR A 50 -1.33 -5.86 19.52
C THR A 50 -0.34 -4.72 19.23
N ILE A 51 -0.84 -3.66 18.62
CA ILE A 51 -0.07 -2.46 18.34
C ILE A 51 -0.51 -1.39 19.35
N SER A 52 0.43 -0.80 20.05
CA SER A 52 0.16 0.37 20.87
C SER A 52 -0.17 1.56 19.99
N ALA A 53 -1.21 2.31 20.32
CA ALA A 53 -1.48 3.56 19.65
C ALA A 53 -0.31 4.53 19.86
N ASN A 54 0.05 5.24 18.80
CA ASN A 54 0.99 6.36 18.86
C ASN A 54 0.29 7.58 18.27
N ASN A 55 -0.21 8.43 19.17
CA ASN A 55 -0.99 9.61 18.83
C ASN A 55 -0.11 10.83 18.44
N LYS A 56 1.19 10.63 18.21
CA LYS A 56 2.04 11.70 17.67
C LYS A 56 1.44 12.15 16.34
N ASN A 57 1.28 13.49 16.21
CA ASN A 57 0.73 14.08 15.00
C ASN A 57 1.66 13.85 13.80
N VAL A 58 1.05 13.63 12.64
CA VAL A 58 1.72 13.54 11.35
C VAL A 58 1.25 14.74 10.51
N ASP A 59 2.20 15.48 9.99
CA ASP A 59 2.02 16.57 9.04
C ASP A 59 3.05 16.45 7.90
N ASN A 60 2.98 17.36 6.94
CA ASN A 60 3.90 17.36 5.80
C ASN A 60 5.35 17.56 6.24
N GLU A 61 5.61 18.38 7.27
CA GLU A 61 6.95 18.62 7.78
C GLU A 61 7.57 17.32 8.33
N THR A 62 6.80 16.58 9.13
CA THR A 62 7.20 15.25 9.63
C THR A 62 7.65 14.31 8.50
N ILE A 63 6.96 14.35 7.37
CA ILE A 63 7.28 13.51 6.21
C ILE A 63 8.53 14.05 5.50
N TYR A 64 8.58 15.34 5.22
CA TYR A 64 9.73 15.95 4.55
C TYR A 64 11.04 15.81 5.35
N ASP A 65 10.98 15.92 6.66
CA ASP A 65 12.13 15.73 7.56
C ASP A 65 12.68 14.30 7.48
N TYR A 66 11.79 13.31 7.37
CA TYR A 66 12.22 11.92 7.22
C TYR A 66 12.90 11.67 5.87
N PHE A 67 12.30 12.19 4.79
CA PHE A 67 12.81 11.99 3.41
C PHE A 67 14.03 12.85 3.08
N ASP A 68 14.28 13.91 3.84
CA ASP A 68 15.47 14.76 3.77
C ASP A 68 15.79 15.24 2.32
N ASP A 69 16.94 14.85 1.76
CA ASP A 69 17.35 15.18 0.39
C ASP A 69 16.46 14.54 -0.70
N LEU A 70 15.76 13.46 -0.38
CA LEU A 70 14.80 12.81 -1.28
C LEU A 70 13.41 13.47 -1.33
N LYS A 71 13.16 14.49 -0.51
CA LYS A 71 11.84 15.17 -0.48
C LYS A 71 11.41 15.78 -1.82
N HIS A 72 12.38 16.09 -2.69
CA HIS A 72 12.10 16.61 -4.03
C HIS A 72 11.44 15.59 -4.96
N LEU A 73 11.44 14.30 -4.62
CA LEU A 73 10.74 13.23 -5.35
C LEU A 73 9.26 13.16 -4.99
N ILE A 74 8.83 13.83 -3.92
CA ILE A 74 7.44 13.76 -3.42
C ILE A 74 6.56 14.70 -4.23
N GLU A 75 5.66 14.11 -5.03
CA GLU A 75 4.69 14.83 -5.86
C GLU A 75 3.44 15.23 -5.08
N ASN A 76 3.00 14.39 -4.15
CA ASN A 76 1.84 14.69 -3.31
C ASN A 76 1.83 13.91 -2.00
N ILE A 77 1.27 14.55 -0.98
CA ILE A 77 1.00 13.95 0.34
C ILE A 77 -0.48 14.16 0.68
N ILE A 78 -1.16 13.07 1.00
CA ILE A 78 -2.53 13.07 1.53
C ILE A 78 -2.46 12.56 2.97
N ILE A 79 -2.95 13.37 3.90
CA ILE A 79 -3.03 13.03 5.32
C ILE A 79 -4.49 13.07 5.73
N ASP A 80 -5.08 11.92 6.00
CA ASP A 80 -6.48 11.79 6.41
C ASP A 80 -6.59 11.48 7.91
N ASP A 81 -7.74 11.81 8.49
CA ASP A 81 -8.11 11.47 9.86
C ASP A 81 -9.02 10.23 9.82
N ASP A 82 -8.57 9.09 10.32
CA ASP A 82 -9.30 7.82 10.24
C ASP A 82 -10.60 7.82 11.07
N THR A 83 -10.79 8.83 11.91
CA THR A 83 -12.05 9.05 12.68
C THR A 83 -13.08 9.89 11.92
N LYS A 84 -12.69 10.51 10.80
CA LYS A 84 -13.52 11.46 10.03
C LYS A 84 -13.82 11.02 8.60
N ILE A 85 -13.24 9.91 8.16
CA ILE A 85 -13.47 9.40 6.81
C ILE A 85 -14.82 8.68 6.71
N ASN A 86 -15.39 8.67 5.51
CA ASN A 86 -16.58 7.90 5.21
C ASN A 86 -16.19 6.55 4.57
N LEU A 87 -16.46 5.47 5.28
CA LEU A 87 -16.25 4.11 4.79
C LEU A 87 -17.54 3.56 4.17
N ILE A 88 -17.41 2.78 3.11
CA ILE A 88 -18.55 2.17 2.39
C ILE A 88 -18.95 0.86 3.06
N GLY A 89 -20.26 0.63 3.18
CA GLY A 89 -20.84 -0.62 3.63
C GLY A 89 -20.67 -0.91 5.13
N ASN A 90 -20.59 -2.20 5.48
CA ASN A 90 -20.46 -2.61 6.87
C ASN A 90 -19.08 -2.34 7.44
N ILE A 91 -19.00 -1.77 8.64
CA ILE A 91 -17.75 -1.48 9.36
C ILE A 91 -17.60 -2.28 10.66
N GLU A 92 -18.63 -3.04 11.03
CA GLU A 92 -18.66 -3.79 12.29
C GLU A 92 -18.20 -5.23 12.10
N GLY A 93 -17.71 -5.82 13.19
CA GLY A 93 -17.31 -7.22 13.23
C GLY A 93 -15.85 -7.44 12.84
N LYS A 94 -15.55 -8.70 12.52
CA LYS A 94 -14.19 -9.16 12.20
C LYS A 94 -14.20 -9.91 10.88
N ILE A 95 -13.14 -9.78 10.12
CA ILE A 95 -12.87 -10.63 8.98
C ILE A 95 -12.59 -12.04 9.52
N GLN A 96 -13.25 -13.01 8.87
CA GLN A 96 -13.24 -14.42 9.27
C GLN A 96 -11.86 -14.92 9.70
N HIS A 97 -11.86 -15.82 10.67
CA HIS A 97 -10.72 -16.62 11.19
C HIS A 97 -9.48 -15.86 11.69
N LEU A 98 -9.27 -14.60 11.30
CA LEU A 98 -8.05 -13.85 11.58
C LEU A 98 -8.17 -12.88 12.77
N GLY A 99 -9.38 -12.69 13.29
CA GLY A 99 -9.60 -11.72 14.36
C GLY A 99 -9.41 -10.26 13.97
N THR A 100 -9.11 -9.98 12.69
CA THR A 100 -8.88 -8.61 12.19
C THR A 100 -10.19 -7.83 12.17
N PRO A 101 -10.27 -6.66 12.84
CA PRO A 101 -11.43 -5.81 12.77
C PRO A 101 -11.74 -5.39 11.33
N LEU A 102 -13.01 -5.50 10.91
CA LEU A 102 -13.42 -5.14 9.54
C LEU A 102 -13.12 -3.67 9.24
N ILE A 103 -13.33 -2.77 10.20
CA ILE A 103 -12.98 -1.34 10.07
C ILE A 103 -11.49 -1.14 9.76
N GLY A 104 -10.59 -1.94 10.33
CA GLY A 104 -9.16 -1.85 10.04
C GLY A 104 -8.84 -2.19 8.59
N TRP A 105 -9.56 -3.15 8.01
CA TRP A 105 -9.45 -3.48 6.59
C TRP A 105 -10.03 -2.39 5.69
N LYS A 106 -11.18 -1.86 6.06
CA LYS A 106 -11.81 -0.74 5.33
C LYS A 106 -10.89 0.49 5.31
N ASN A 107 -10.26 0.84 6.43
CA ASN A 107 -9.26 1.90 6.50
C ASN A 107 -8.05 1.62 5.60
N TYR A 108 -7.58 0.37 5.63
CA TYR A 108 -6.47 -0.06 4.79
C TYR A 108 -6.77 0.05 3.28
N ILE A 109 -7.96 -0.35 2.85
CA ILE A 109 -8.40 -0.22 1.46
C ILE A 109 -8.65 1.24 1.10
N TYR A 110 -9.28 2.01 2.01
CA TYR A 110 -9.49 3.45 1.82
C TYR A 110 -8.20 4.18 1.49
N GLY A 111 -7.15 3.99 2.30
CA GLY A 111 -5.87 4.65 2.07
C GLY A 111 -5.24 4.30 0.71
N LYS A 112 -5.36 3.05 0.28
CA LYS A 112 -4.93 2.64 -1.06
C LYS A 112 -5.73 3.33 -2.16
N HIS A 113 -7.04 3.35 -2.01
CA HIS A 113 -7.94 3.97 -2.99
C HIS A 113 -7.67 5.47 -3.11
N ARG A 114 -7.55 6.18 -1.99
CA ARG A 114 -7.22 7.62 -1.98
C ARG A 114 -5.92 7.94 -2.72
N ALA A 115 -4.88 7.14 -2.48
CA ALA A 115 -3.60 7.33 -3.14
C ALA A 115 -3.69 7.07 -4.65
N ILE A 116 -4.30 5.94 -5.07
CA ILE A 116 -4.39 5.61 -6.49
C ILE A 116 -5.34 6.54 -7.25
N GLU A 117 -6.42 7.01 -6.64
CA GLU A 117 -7.33 7.99 -7.23
C GLU A 117 -6.61 9.31 -7.55
N ASP A 118 -5.81 9.81 -6.61
CA ASP A 118 -4.99 11.01 -6.81
C ASP A 118 -3.97 10.81 -7.94
N ILE A 119 -3.26 9.69 -7.94
CA ILE A 119 -2.31 9.34 -9.00
C ILE A 119 -3.03 9.23 -10.35
N TYR A 120 -4.17 8.53 -10.39
CA TYR A 120 -4.94 8.36 -11.62
C TYR A 120 -5.41 9.68 -12.19
N ASN A 121 -5.87 10.62 -11.36
CA ASN A 121 -6.34 11.92 -11.80
C ASN A 121 -5.23 12.87 -12.28
N LYS A 122 -4.06 12.80 -11.64
CA LYS A 122 -2.93 13.69 -11.95
C LYS A 122 -2.08 13.25 -13.14
N ASN A 123 -2.01 11.95 -13.44
CA ASN A 123 -1.17 11.43 -14.50
C ASN A 123 -1.95 11.21 -15.79
N THR A 124 -1.41 11.66 -16.92
CA THR A 124 -2.00 11.48 -18.26
C THR A 124 -1.70 10.11 -18.84
N ASP A 125 -0.48 9.60 -18.63
CA ASP A 125 -0.12 8.24 -19.06
C ASP A 125 -0.55 7.20 -18.02
N LYS A 126 -1.62 6.47 -18.33
CA LYS A 126 -2.17 5.43 -17.46
C LYS A 126 -1.39 4.11 -17.52
N ASN A 127 -0.41 4.01 -18.41
CA ASN A 127 0.50 2.86 -18.50
C ASN A 127 1.77 3.07 -17.68
N GLU A 128 1.97 4.26 -17.08
CA GLU A 128 3.12 4.48 -16.20
C GLU A 128 3.13 3.45 -15.06
N VAL A 129 4.32 2.93 -14.79
CA VAL A 129 4.55 1.90 -13.77
C VAL A 129 4.33 2.47 -12.37
N ILE A 130 3.58 1.75 -11.56
CA ILE A 130 3.32 2.09 -10.17
C ILE A 130 3.65 0.92 -9.25
N VAL A 131 4.39 1.21 -8.19
CA VAL A 131 4.72 0.30 -7.10
C VAL A 131 3.94 0.71 -5.86
N ASN A 132 3.09 -0.19 -5.33
CA ASN A 132 2.46 0.01 -4.03
C ASN A 132 3.38 -0.49 -2.92
N LEU A 133 3.62 0.34 -1.92
CA LEU A 133 4.48 0.04 -0.79
C LEU A 133 3.87 0.54 0.52
N ARG A 134 4.05 -0.23 1.62
CA ARG A 134 3.72 0.26 2.96
C ARG A 134 4.91 0.97 3.60
N PHE A 135 4.61 1.96 4.46
CA PHE A 135 5.66 2.59 5.26
C PHE A 135 6.49 1.58 6.07
N ASP A 136 5.83 0.61 6.69
CA ASP A 136 6.46 -0.37 7.58
C ASP A 136 6.99 -1.63 6.88
N VAL A 137 7.10 -1.62 5.54
CA VAL A 137 7.56 -2.78 4.76
C VAL A 137 8.94 -3.29 5.20
N MET A 138 9.83 -2.39 5.61
CA MET A 138 11.18 -2.72 6.08
C MET A 138 11.24 -3.02 7.59
N ASN A 139 10.16 -2.79 8.31
CA ASN A 139 10.07 -2.97 9.77
C ASN A 139 9.11 -4.09 10.17
N ASN A 140 8.58 -4.82 9.21
CA ASN A 140 7.69 -5.93 9.46
C ASN A 140 8.48 -7.15 9.97
N SER A 141 7.85 -7.97 10.82
CA SER A 141 8.43 -9.20 11.37
C SER A 141 8.80 -10.25 10.31
N ILE A 142 8.16 -10.19 9.15
CA ILE A 142 8.57 -10.91 7.96
C ILE A 142 9.61 -10.00 7.30
N SER A 143 10.86 -10.27 7.57
CA SER A 143 11.99 -9.45 7.16
C SER A 143 12.15 -9.48 5.63
N PHE A 144 11.46 -8.57 4.95
CA PHE A 144 11.83 -8.24 3.58
C PHE A 144 13.24 -7.69 3.55
N LYS A 145 14.12 -8.37 2.87
CA LYS A 145 15.44 -7.83 2.62
C LYS A 145 15.31 -6.75 1.52
N LYS A 146 15.97 -5.62 1.73
CA LYS A 146 15.99 -4.51 0.78
C LYS A 146 16.25 -4.97 -0.66
N ASN A 147 17.25 -5.83 -0.86
CA ASN A 147 17.60 -6.34 -2.18
C ASN A 147 16.45 -7.13 -2.83
N GLN A 148 15.70 -7.94 -2.07
CA GLN A 148 14.56 -8.68 -2.60
C GLN A 148 13.47 -7.75 -3.14
N ILE A 149 13.22 -6.63 -2.47
CA ILE A 149 12.25 -5.62 -2.93
C ILE A 149 12.75 -4.97 -4.23
N ILE A 150 14.02 -4.58 -4.27
CA ILE A 150 14.63 -3.93 -5.43
C ILE A 150 14.65 -4.86 -6.63
N ASP A 151 15.07 -6.10 -6.44
CA ASP A 151 15.14 -7.11 -7.50
C ASP A 151 13.74 -7.40 -8.04
N PHE A 152 12.74 -7.58 -7.17
CA PHE A 152 11.35 -7.75 -7.58
C PHE A 152 10.83 -6.58 -8.42
N ILE A 153 11.12 -5.33 -8.03
CA ILE A 153 10.70 -4.15 -8.78
C ILE A 153 11.39 -4.09 -10.14
N LYS A 154 12.69 -4.37 -10.21
CA LYS A 154 13.45 -4.38 -11.46
C LYS A 154 12.96 -5.44 -12.43
N GLU A 155 12.80 -6.66 -11.96
CA GLU A 155 12.34 -7.80 -12.77
C GLU A 155 10.94 -7.57 -13.36
N ASN A 156 10.04 -6.95 -12.59
CA ASN A 156 8.67 -6.77 -13.02
C ASN A 156 8.42 -5.43 -13.74
N ASN A 157 9.29 -4.45 -13.59
CA ASN A 157 9.14 -3.16 -14.25
C ASN A 157 9.07 -3.26 -15.78
N GLU A 158 9.79 -4.19 -16.39
CA GLU A 158 9.80 -4.40 -17.84
C GLU A 158 8.59 -5.22 -18.32
N MET A 159 7.97 -6.02 -17.44
CA MET A 159 6.85 -6.92 -17.79
C MET A 159 5.46 -6.27 -17.66
N ILE A 160 5.36 -5.06 -17.18
CA ILE A 160 4.09 -4.36 -16.89
C ILE A 160 3.28 -4.01 -18.14
N PHE A 161 3.85 -4.13 -19.32
CA PHE A 161 3.12 -4.05 -20.59
C PHE A 161 2.11 -5.21 -20.78
N THR A 162 2.26 -6.29 -20.02
CA THR A 162 1.25 -7.32 -19.85
C THR A 162 0.28 -6.84 -18.77
N LYS A 163 -0.98 -6.80 -19.03
CA LYS A 163 -2.11 -6.19 -18.27
C LYS A 163 -2.23 -6.51 -16.78
N ASN A 164 -1.31 -7.24 -16.16
CA ASN A 164 -1.45 -7.80 -14.81
C ASN A 164 -0.70 -7.00 -13.76
N ILE A 165 -1.13 -7.17 -12.51
CA ILE A 165 -0.41 -6.72 -11.32
C ILE A 165 0.42 -7.88 -10.80
N PHE A 166 1.70 -7.63 -10.58
CA PHE A 166 2.60 -8.60 -9.97
C PHE A 166 2.63 -8.36 -8.46
N LEU A 167 2.22 -9.38 -7.71
CA LEU A 167 2.26 -9.39 -6.26
C LEU A 167 3.62 -9.95 -5.82
N PHE A 168 4.23 -9.30 -4.84
CA PHE A 168 5.44 -9.85 -4.24
C PHE A 168 5.10 -11.19 -3.58
N ASN A 169 5.81 -12.23 -3.97
CA ASN A 169 5.60 -13.57 -3.48
C ASN A 169 6.92 -14.08 -2.86
N ASP A 170 6.93 -14.44 -1.59
CA ASP A 170 7.98 -15.22 -0.99
C ASP A 170 7.56 -16.70 -0.92
N GLU A 171 8.49 -17.59 -0.61
CA GLU A 171 8.29 -19.05 -0.60
C GLU A 171 7.14 -19.51 0.32
N ASN A 172 6.65 -18.66 1.21
CA ASN A 172 5.69 -18.99 2.25
C ASN A 172 4.37 -18.21 2.15
N HIS A 173 4.29 -17.14 1.34
CA HIS A 173 3.14 -16.23 1.33
C HIS A 173 2.70 -15.86 -0.08
N TYR A 174 1.53 -16.33 -0.47
CA TYR A 174 0.89 -15.93 -1.72
C TYR A 174 0.41 -14.48 -1.63
N GLY A 175 0.97 -13.63 -2.48
CA GLY A 175 0.50 -12.26 -2.68
C GLY A 175 0.56 -11.41 -1.43
N ILE A 176 1.74 -10.90 -1.13
CA ILE A 176 1.86 -9.95 -0.02
C ILE A 176 1.14 -8.67 -0.44
N ASP A 177 0.05 -8.38 0.24
CA ASP A 177 -0.77 -7.20 0.04
C ASP A 177 -0.02 -5.87 0.34
N ASN A 178 1.24 -5.95 0.73
CA ASN A 178 2.09 -4.83 1.15
C ASN A 178 3.02 -4.31 0.07
N LEU A 179 3.33 -5.16 -0.92
CA LEU A 179 4.20 -4.82 -2.04
C LEU A 179 3.66 -5.47 -3.31
N TYR A 180 3.30 -4.67 -4.27
CA TYR A 180 2.93 -5.11 -5.61
C TYR A 180 3.19 -4.01 -6.63
N ILE A 181 3.37 -4.41 -7.87
CA ILE A 181 3.71 -3.55 -9.00
C ILE A 181 2.72 -3.77 -10.14
N GLY A 182 2.34 -2.71 -10.83
CA GLY A 182 1.45 -2.73 -11.98
C GLY A 182 1.56 -1.43 -12.77
N ASN A 183 0.62 -1.16 -13.67
CA ASN A 183 0.46 0.17 -14.21
C ASN A 183 -0.70 0.92 -13.51
N ILE A 184 -0.77 2.23 -13.71
CA ILE A 184 -1.79 3.08 -13.07
C ILE A 184 -3.20 2.55 -13.35
N ASN A 185 -3.50 2.16 -14.58
CA ASN A 185 -4.85 1.72 -14.97
C ASN A 185 -5.26 0.40 -14.29
N THR A 186 -4.37 -0.60 -14.30
CA THR A 186 -4.66 -1.89 -13.64
C THR A 186 -4.75 -1.74 -12.13
N MET A 187 -3.86 -0.93 -11.54
CA MET A 187 -3.87 -0.63 -10.11
C MET A 187 -5.16 0.08 -9.69
N TYR A 188 -5.58 1.09 -10.47
CA TYR A 188 -6.81 1.82 -10.22
C TYR A 188 -8.04 0.90 -10.28
N LYS A 189 -8.13 0.04 -11.30
CA LYS A 189 -9.24 -0.93 -11.41
C LYS A 189 -9.31 -1.88 -10.22
N LEU A 190 -8.17 -2.45 -9.81
CA LEU A 190 -8.12 -3.38 -8.67
C LEU A 190 -8.53 -2.69 -7.37
N LEU A 191 -7.97 -1.52 -7.08
CA LEU A 191 -8.22 -0.82 -5.83
C LEU A 191 -9.63 -0.22 -5.76
N ASN A 192 -10.19 0.22 -6.89
CA ASN A 192 -11.59 0.62 -6.98
C ASN A 192 -12.53 -0.55 -6.65
N LYS A 193 -12.27 -1.72 -7.24
CA LYS A 193 -13.08 -2.91 -6.95
C LYS A 193 -13.05 -3.24 -5.45
N PHE A 194 -11.88 -3.25 -4.84
CA PHE A 194 -11.78 -3.46 -3.40
C PHE A 194 -12.46 -2.37 -2.57
N PHE A 195 -12.40 -1.12 -2.99
CA PHE A 195 -13.00 -0.02 -2.24
C PHE A 195 -14.52 -0.06 -2.27
N TYR A 196 -15.12 -0.29 -3.44
CA TYR A 196 -16.57 -0.25 -3.60
C TYR A 196 -17.27 -1.58 -3.29
N GLU A 197 -16.62 -2.71 -3.53
CA GLU A 197 -17.21 -4.05 -3.47
C GLU A 197 -16.58 -4.94 -2.38
N LEU A 198 -15.96 -4.36 -1.34
CA LEU A 198 -15.24 -5.17 -0.33
C LEU A 198 -16.19 -6.14 0.41
N ASP A 199 -17.41 -5.72 0.72
CA ASP A 199 -18.36 -6.55 1.44
C ASP A 199 -18.77 -7.77 0.61
N GLU A 200 -19.03 -7.58 -0.68
CA GLU A 200 -19.33 -8.63 -1.65
C GLU A 200 -18.12 -9.58 -1.82
N ILE A 201 -16.93 -9.02 -2.00
CA ILE A 201 -15.69 -9.81 -2.08
C ILE A 201 -15.50 -10.70 -0.85
N LEU A 202 -15.77 -10.18 0.34
CA LEU A 202 -15.65 -10.95 1.58
C LEU A 202 -16.73 -12.06 1.69
N ILE A 203 -17.95 -11.79 1.23
CA ILE A 203 -19.04 -12.78 1.20
C ILE A 203 -18.71 -13.91 0.23
N GLU A 204 -18.29 -13.58 -0.99
CA GLU A 204 -17.93 -14.56 -2.02
C GLU A 204 -16.72 -15.42 -1.63
N ASN A 205 -15.84 -14.87 -0.83
CA ASN A 205 -14.58 -15.47 -0.44
C ASN A 205 -14.52 -15.86 1.05
N LYS A 206 -15.67 -16.13 1.67
CA LYS A 206 -15.78 -16.44 3.11
C LYS A 206 -14.92 -17.60 3.63
N ASN A 207 -14.42 -18.45 2.75
CA ASN A 207 -13.56 -19.59 3.11
C ASN A 207 -12.05 -19.27 2.98
N ILE A 208 -11.69 -18.06 2.58
CA ILE A 208 -10.27 -17.67 2.43
C ILE A 208 -9.75 -17.18 3.75
N GLY A 209 -8.74 -17.88 4.28
CA GLY A 209 -8.18 -17.62 5.61
C GLY A 209 -7.26 -16.40 5.69
N ALA A 210 -6.72 -15.92 4.57
CA ALA A 210 -5.74 -14.83 4.56
C ALA A 210 -6.16 -13.68 3.63
N PRO A 211 -6.15 -12.44 4.13
CA PRO A 211 -6.48 -11.25 3.33
C PRO A 211 -5.59 -11.07 2.10
N GLU A 212 -4.33 -11.44 2.21
CA GLU A 212 -3.35 -11.40 1.13
C GLU A 212 -3.81 -12.24 -0.06
N TYR A 213 -4.43 -13.38 0.22
CA TYR A 213 -4.96 -14.26 -0.80
C TYR A 213 -6.17 -13.68 -1.54
N LEU A 214 -6.93 -12.78 -0.90
CA LEU A 214 -8.01 -12.05 -1.58
C LEU A 214 -7.47 -11.16 -2.69
N PHE A 215 -6.37 -10.44 -2.43
CA PHE A 215 -5.72 -9.63 -3.47
C PHE A 215 -5.30 -10.47 -4.67
N TYR A 216 -4.66 -11.59 -4.43
CA TYR A 216 -4.28 -12.52 -5.49
C TYR A 216 -5.49 -12.98 -6.30
N ARG A 217 -6.55 -13.43 -5.62
CA ARG A 217 -7.73 -14.00 -6.27
C ARG A 217 -8.53 -12.98 -7.07
N VAL A 218 -8.74 -11.79 -6.51
CA VAL A 218 -9.45 -10.70 -7.19
C VAL A 218 -8.63 -10.17 -8.37
N ASN A 219 -7.30 -10.08 -8.22
CA ASN A 219 -6.42 -9.70 -9.32
C ASN A 219 -6.55 -10.67 -10.49
N ASN A 220 -6.47 -11.97 -10.25
CA ASN A 220 -6.60 -12.96 -11.30
C ASN A 220 -7.98 -12.91 -11.97
N ALA A 221 -9.05 -12.82 -11.19
CA ALA A 221 -10.42 -12.74 -11.74
C ALA A 221 -10.70 -11.45 -12.54
N LEU A 222 -9.94 -10.38 -12.31
CA LEU A 222 -10.09 -9.12 -13.06
C LEU A 222 -9.35 -9.12 -14.40
N PHE A 223 -8.27 -9.89 -14.52
CA PHE A 223 -7.31 -9.76 -15.62
C PHE A 223 -7.10 -11.07 -16.41
N GLU A 224 -7.75 -12.16 -16.01
CA GLU A 224 -7.93 -13.38 -16.82
C GLU A 224 -9.05 -13.19 -17.86
#